data_d99bd04a0b56805913fd0599f4e58003
#
_entry.id   d99bd04a0b56805913fd0599f4e58003
#
_cell.length_a   1.000
_cell.length_b   1.000
_cell.length_c   1.000
_cell.angle_alpha   90.00
_cell.angle_beta   90.00
_cell.angle_gamma   90.00
#
_symmetry.space_group_name_H-M   'P 1'
#
loop_
_entity.id
_entity.type
_entity.pdbx_description
1 polymer ?
#
loop_
_entity_poly.entity_id
_entity_poly.type
_entity_poly.pdbx_seq_one_letter_code
_entity_poly.pdbx_strand_id
1 'polypeptide(L)'
;MLRVTDDAEPITTVWLVPHTHWDREWYEPFQRFRLRLVDLMDDVVDRALAEPEFRFTMDGQMAAVDDYLEVRPERTEAIRRLVARGQLAIGPWRVLMDEF
;
A
#
# COMPACT_ATOMS: atom_id res chain seq x y z
N MET A 1 -10.64 -4.36 8.49
CA MET A 1 -10.71 -5.59 9.33
C MET A 1 -12.11 -6.15 9.27
N LEU A 2 -12.24 -7.44 9.10
CA LEU A 2 -13.54 -8.15 9.06
C LEU A 2 -13.74 -8.94 10.33
N ARG A 3 -14.91 -8.79 10.95
CA ARG A 3 -15.31 -9.57 12.11
C ARG A 3 -16.58 -10.36 11.78
N VAL A 4 -16.56 -11.67 12.02
CA VAL A 4 -17.72 -12.54 11.84
C VAL A 4 -18.15 -13.07 13.20
N THR A 5 -19.46 -13.06 13.46
CA THR A 5 -20.04 -13.55 14.72
C THR A 5 -21.32 -14.30 14.43
N ASP A 6 -21.57 -15.38 15.21
CA ASP A 6 -22.80 -16.16 15.15
C ASP A 6 -23.91 -15.60 16.09
N ASP A 7 -23.60 -14.55 16.85
CA ASP A 7 -24.53 -13.92 17.75
C ASP A 7 -25.60 -13.14 17.01
N ALA A 8 -26.76 -12.97 17.64
CA ALA A 8 -27.94 -12.36 17.06
C ALA A 8 -27.82 -10.85 16.79
N GLU A 9 -26.73 -10.18 17.21
CA GLU A 9 -26.56 -8.76 16.98
C GLU A 9 -26.17 -8.50 15.54
N PRO A 10 -26.89 -7.62 14.82
CA PRO A 10 -26.54 -7.31 13.45
C PRO A 10 -25.22 -6.55 13.37
N ILE A 11 -24.41 -6.90 12.37
CA ILE A 11 -23.21 -6.13 12.03
C ILE A 11 -23.69 -4.86 11.35
N THR A 12 -23.43 -3.70 11.95
CA THR A 12 -23.83 -2.39 11.43
C THR A 12 -22.69 -1.64 10.75
N THR A 13 -21.45 -2.04 11.01
CA THR A 13 -20.26 -1.37 10.45
C THR A 13 -19.23 -2.42 10.09
N VAL A 14 -18.68 -2.28 8.88
CA VAL A 14 -17.56 -3.09 8.39
C VAL A 14 -16.46 -2.14 7.93
N TRP A 15 -15.26 -2.31 8.48
CA TRP A 15 -14.09 -1.54 8.06
C TRP A 15 -13.29 -2.34 7.07
N LEU A 16 -13.13 -1.81 5.85
CA LEU A 16 -12.28 -2.40 4.83
C LEU A 16 -10.94 -1.66 4.80
N VAL A 17 -9.86 -2.41 4.92
CA VAL A 17 -8.51 -1.85 4.91
C VAL A 17 -7.71 -2.50 3.78
N PRO A 18 -7.79 -1.97 2.56
CA PRO A 18 -6.95 -2.45 1.46
C PRO A 18 -5.49 -2.22 1.78
N HIS A 19 -4.69 -3.25 1.65
CA HIS A 19 -3.26 -3.16 1.98
C HIS A 19 -2.44 -4.15 1.16
N THR A 20 -1.12 -3.97 1.21
CA THR A 20 -0.17 -4.95 0.71
C THR A 20 0.97 -5.11 1.70
N HIS A 21 1.44 -6.36 1.82
CA HIS A 21 2.74 -6.68 2.42
C HIS A 21 3.66 -7.02 1.25
N TRP A 22 4.68 -6.19 1.01
CA TRP A 22 5.52 -6.33 -0.16
C TRP A 22 6.93 -6.76 0.23
N ASP A 23 7.28 -8.01 -0.10
CA ASP A 23 8.66 -8.47 0.00
C ASP A 23 9.44 -7.95 -1.20
N ARG A 24 10.62 -7.36 -0.96
CA ARG A 24 11.45 -6.81 -2.03
C ARG A 24 12.03 -7.92 -2.91
N GLU A 25 12.23 -9.09 -2.35
CA GLU A 25 12.66 -10.30 -3.05
C GLU A 25 12.03 -11.51 -2.35
N TRP A 26 11.47 -12.43 -3.10
CA TRP A 26 10.85 -13.62 -2.53
C TRP A 26 11.18 -14.84 -3.38
N TYR A 27 10.28 -15.30 -4.23
CA TYR A 27 10.50 -16.42 -5.14
C TYR A 27 11.08 -16.01 -6.50
N GLU A 28 11.26 -14.73 -6.72
CA GLU A 28 11.90 -14.15 -7.91
C GLU A 28 12.91 -13.09 -7.49
N PRO A 29 13.92 -12.77 -8.32
CA PRO A 29 14.91 -11.73 -8.03
C PRO A 29 14.26 -10.37 -7.82
N PHE A 30 14.94 -9.52 -7.02
CA PHE A 30 14.51 -8.17 -6.67
C PHE A 30 14.02 -7.36 -7.88
N GLN A 31 14.73 -7.38 -8.99
CA GLN A 31 14.36 -6.56 -10.15
C GLN A 31 13.02 -7.00 -10.77
N ARG A 32 12.70 -8.28 -10.76
CA ARG A 32 11.40 -8.77 -11.23
C ARG A 32 10.26 -8.37 -10.29
N PHE A 33 10.49 -8.49 -8.99
CA PHE A 33 9.51 -8.02 -8.02
C PHE A 33 9.33 -6.51 -8.10
N ARG A 34 10.42 -5.76 -8.35
CA ARG A 34 10.33 -4.31 -8.53
C ARG A 34 9.45 -3.93 -9.72
N LEU A 35 9.51 -4.66 -10.82
CA LEU A 35 8.61 -4.43 -11.96
C LEU A 35 7.15 -4.67 -11.58
N ARG A 36 6.86 -5.71 -10.83
CA ARG A 36 5.51 -5.97 -10.31
C ARG A 36 5.06 -4.91 -9.32
N LEU A 37 5.98 -4.42 -8.50
CA LEU A 37 5.70 -3.34 -7.56
C LEU A 37 5.31 -2.07 -8.31
N VAL A 38 6.00 -1.75 -9.41
CA VAL A 38 5.65 -0.58 -10.24
C VAL A 38 4.22 -0.69 -10.76
N ASP A 39 3.82 -1.85 -11.27
CA ASP A 39 2.47 -2.07 -11.75
C ASP A 39 1.43 -1.90 -10.62
N LEU A 40 1.69 -2.48 -9.45
CA LEU A 40 0.82 -2.33 -8.29
C LEU A 40 0.69 -0.86 -7.87
N MET A 41 1.82 -0.18 -7.72
CA MET A 41 1.84 1.20 -7.25
C MET A 41 1.24 2.17 -8.27
N ASP A 42 1.47 1.95 -9.57
CA ASP A 42 0.80 2.74 -10.60
C ASP A 42 -0.72 2.63 -10.46
N ASP A 43 -1.24 1.41 -10.26
CA ASP A 43 -2.67 1.20 -10.08
C ASP A 43 -3.19 1.86 -8.79
N VAL A 44 -2.50 1.69 -7.68
CA VAL A 44 -2.88 2.29 -6.38
C VAL A 44 -2.90 3.82 -6.48
N VAL A 45 -1.86 4.42 -7.03
CA VAL A 45 -1.77 5.88 -7.18
C VAL A 45 -2.86 6.41 -8.10
N ASP A 46 -3.06 5.78 -9.25
CA ASP A 46 -4.08 6.20 -10.20
C ASP A 46 -5.49 6.12 -9.62
N ARG A 47 -5.81 5.04 -8.90
CA ARG A 47 -7.10 4.88 -8.21
C ARG A 47 -7.30 5.93 -7.14
N ALA A 48 -6.29 6.16 -6.32
CA ALA A 48 -6.38 7.14 -5.23
C ALA A 48 -6.55 8.56 -5.77
N LEU A 49 -5.89 8.90 -6.88
CA LEU A 49 -6.05 10.20 -7.52
C LEU A 49 -7.45 10.37 -8.13
N ALA A 50 -8.03 9.30 -8.68
CA ALA A 50 -9.35 9.32 -9.30
C ALA A 50 -10.50 9.24 -8.29
N GLU A 51 -10.29 8.58 -7.15
CA GLU A 51 -11.31 8.30 -6.15
C GLU A 51 -10.90 8.88 -4.79
N PRO A 52 -11.43 10.05 -4.40
CA PRO A 52 -11.03 10.70 -3.14
C PRO A 52 -11.29 9.86 -1.88
N GLU A 53 -12.20 8.92 -1.92
CA GLU A 53 -12.52 8.04 -0.79
C GLU A 53 -11.66 6.78 -0.73
N PHE A 54 -10.89 6.50 -1.78
CA PHE A 54 -10.01 5.33 -1.80
C PHE A 54 -8.89 5.48 -0.76
N ARG A 55 -8.67 4.41 0.01
CA ARG A 55 -7.63 4.34 1.05
C ARG A 55 -6.82 3.08 0.86
N PHE A 56 -5.52 3.19 1.03
CA PHE A 56 -4.61 2.05 0.90
C PHE A 56 -3.45 2.18 1.88
N THR A 57 -2.96 1.05 2.42
CA THR A 57 -1.77 1.06 3.28
C THR A 57 -0.70 0.12 2.76
N MET A 58 0.54 0.58 2.86
CA MET A 58 1.74 -0.17 2.49
C MET A 58 2.30 -0.98 3.67
N ASP A 59 1.49 -1.25 4.68
CA ASP A 59 1.85 -2.01 5.88
C ASP A 59 3.10 -1.48 6.61
N GLY A 60 3.36 -0.19 6.49
CA GLY A 60 4.52 0.42 7.13
C GLY A 60 5.84 0.25 6.38
N GLN A 61 5.81 -0.18 5.14
CA GLN A 61 7.00 -0.51 4.34
C GLN A 61 7.43 0.66 3.44
N MET A 62 8.20 1.59 3.99
CA MET A 62 8.68 2.73 3.21
C MET A 62 9.63 2.33 2.07
N ALA A 63 10.39 1.25 2.24
CA ALA A 63 11.32 0.79 1.20
C ALA A 63 10.63 0.46 -0.12
N ALA A 64 9.40 -0.08 -0.08
CA ALA A 64 8.63 -0.35 -1.28
C ALA A 64 8.30 0.94 -2.05
N VAL A 65 7.98 2.00 -1.33
CA VAL A 65 7.72 3.32 -1.93
C VAL A 65 9.00 3.91 -2.53
N ASP A 66 10.13 3.79 -1.82
CA ASP A 66 11.43 4.24 -2.34
C ASP A 66 11.79 3.50 -3.63
N ASP A 67 11.61 2.19 -3.66
CA ASP A 67 11.87 1.38 -4.85
C ASP A 67 10.98 1.79 -6.04
N TYR A 68 9.72 2.09 -5.77
CA TYR A 68 8.80 2.59 -6.79
C TYR A 68 9.24 3.95 -7.34
N LEU A 69 9.56 4.88 -6.45
CA LEU A 69 9.94 6.24 -6.85
C LEU A 69 11.29 6.30 -7.55
N GLU A 70 12.14 5.30 -7.36
CA GLU A 70 13.37 5.18 -8.14
C GLU A 70 13.08 4.92 -9.62
N VAL A 71 12.01 4.20 -9.93
CA VAL A 71 11.55 3.93 -11.30
C VAL A 71 10.63 5.04 -11.82
N ARG A 72 9.79 5.59 -10.94
CA ARG A 72 8.77 6.62 -11.25
C ARG A 72 8.99 7.90 -10.44
N PRO A 73 10.11 8.60 -10.60
CA PRO A 73 10.37 9.81 -9.80
C PRO A 73 9.33 10.91 -10.00
N GLU A 74 8.65 10.93 -11.14
CA GLU A 74 7.58 11.87 -11.45
C GLU A 74 6.34 11.70 -10.57
N ARG A 75 6.21 10.57 -9.87
CA ARG A 75 5.10 10.31 -8.96
C ARG A 75 5.31 10.85 -7.55
N THR A 76 6.46 11.40 -7.24
CA THR A 76 6.81 11.85 -5.88
C THR A 76 5.76 12.82 -5.31
N GLU A 77 5.37 13.83 -6.09
CA GLU A 77 4.38 14.81 -5.62
C GLU A 77 2.98 14.19 -5.46
N ALA A 78 2.61 13.28 -6.34
CA ALA A 78 1.34 12.56 -6.21
C ALA A 78 1.32 11.73 -4.90
N ILE A 79 2.38 11.00 -4.60
CA ILE A 79 2.51 10.24 -3.35
C ILE A 79 2.40 11.16 -2.12
N ARG A 80 3.15 12.28 -2.12
CA ARG A 80 3.08 13.26 -1.02
C ARG A 80 1.66 13.77 -0.80
N ARG A 81 0.97 14.09 -1.87
CA ARG A 81 -0.41 14.57 -1.81
C ARG A 81 -1.35 13.52 -1.24
N LEU A 82 -1.22 12.26 -1.68
CA LEU A 82 -2.06 11.18 -1.20
C LEU A 82 -1.82 10.88 0.29
N VAL A 83 -0.57 10.94 0.74
CA VAL A 83 -0.23 10.80 2.17
C VAL A 83 -0.84 11.94 2.97
N ALA A 84 -0.69 13.18 2.50
CA ALA A 84 -1.24 14.36 3.19
C ALA A 84 -2.77 14.31 3.31
N ARG A 85 -3.45 13.71 2.31
CA ARG A 85 -4.91 13.53 2.33
C ARG A 85 -5.37 12.34 3.18
N GLY A 86 -4.46 11.51 3.66
CA GLY A 86 -4.79 10.28 4.36
C GLY A 86 -5.27 9.16 3.47
N GLN A 87 -5.06 9.25 2.16
CA GLN A 87 -5.43 8.22 1.20
C GLN A 87 -4.40 7.10 1.09
N LEU A 88 -3.15 7.41 1.38
CA LEU A 88 -2.05 6.45 1.35
C LEU A 88 -1.30 6.50 2.67
N ALA A 89 -1.22 5.36 3.37
CA ALA A 89 -0.43 5.21 4.58
C ALA A 89 0.82 4.39 4.26
N ILE A 90 1.99 4.92 4.58
CA ILE A 90 3.27 4.31 4.20
C ILE A 90 4.04 3.81 5.41
N GLY A 91 4.44 4.70 6.29
CA GLY A 91 5.33 4.41 7.41
C GLY A 91 4.69 3.60 8.54
N PRO A 92 5.39 3.42 9.67
CA PRO A 92 6.59 4.18 10.05
C PRO A 92 7.93 3.48 9.77
N TRP A 93 7.94 2.27 9.26
CA TRP A 93 9.15 1.48 9.11
C TRP A 93 9.75 1.62 7.71
N ARG A 94 11.06 1.36 7.60
CA ARG A 94 11.68 1.23 6.29
C ARG A 94 11.43 -0.18 5.74
N VAL A 95 11.74 -1.18 6.53
CA VAL A 95 11.45 -2.59 6.26
C VAL A 95 10.84 -3.22 7.51
N LEU A 96 10.09 -4.29 7.34
CA LEU A 96 9.54 -5.05 8.45
C LEU A 96 10.56 -6.06 8.96
N MET A 97 10.36 -6.56 10.20
CA MET A 97 11.31 -7.46 10.85
C MET A 97 11.49 -8.79 10.12
N ASP A 98 10.50 -9.24 9.38
CA ASP A 98 10.54 -10.48 8.61
C ASP A 98 11.35 -10.37 7.32
N GLU A 99 11.84 -9.19 6.98
CA GLU A 99 12.65 -8.94 5.78
C GLU A 99 14.17 -8.94 6.03
N PHE A 100 14.58 -9.30 7.21
CA PHE A 100 16.01 -9.37 7.57
C PHE A 100 16.67 -10.70 7.22
#